data_26c49bd1fde14d864779539f9dc6a477
#
_entry.id   26c49bd1fde14d864779539f9dc6a477
#
_cell.length_a   1.000
_cell.length_b   1.000
_cell.length_c   1.000
_cell.angle_alpha   90.00
_cell.angle_beta   90.00
_cell.angle_gamma   90.00
#
_symmetry.space_group_name_H-M   'P 1'
#
loop_
_entity.id
_entity.type
_entity.pdbx_description
1 polymer ?
#
loop_
_entity_poly.entity_id
_entity_poly.type
_entity_poly.pdbx_seq_one_letter_code
_entity_poly.pdbx_strand_id
1 'polypeptide(L)'
;MWAVKAAVAVAIGAAAFTPKTTTVKDAAGDVSKSPMDLTRVSLGRASNGELRASFTTQAGFKVKAMVAKDGIPGSVCVRLWTKTKPGGTVPDYLACASATKDGKHLDGSVLQEREGTTPVRVGPARATRSNSSNVTIRFGQTLVGRPAVIRFAGETTPPGCSRVTCTDVAPEDGATASLRVRQS
;
A
#
# COMPACT_ATOMS: atom_id res chain seq x y z
N MET A 1 -25.99 63.12 -9.35
CA MET A 1 -26.03 61.79 -9.98
C MET A 1 -24.93 60.93 -9.38
N TRP A 2 -25.29 60.01 -8.52
CA TRP A 2 -24.33 59.12 -7.85
C TRP A 2 -24.37 57.76 -8.55
N ALA A 3 -23.25 57.34 -9.15
CA ALA A 3 -23.14 56.05 -9.81
C ALA A 3 -22.76 54.97 -8.77
N VAL A 4 -23.66 54.03 -8.55
CA VAL A 4 -23.46 52.82 -7.74
C VAL A 4 -22.67 51.80 -8.57
N LYS A 5 -21.39 51.54 -8.19
CA LYS A 5 -20.62 50.45 -8.78
C LYS A 5 -21.03 49.14 -8.12
N ALA A 6 -21.67 48.26 -8.87
CA ALA A 6 -21.97 46.91 -8.44
C ALA A 6 -20.69 46.08 -8.53
N ALA A 7 -20.24 45.56 -7.40
CA ALA A 7 -19.13 44.57 -7.34
C ALA A 7 -19.68 43.17 -7.59
N VAL A 8 -19.25 42.54 -8.69
CA VAL A 8 -19.57 41.12 -9.01
C VAL A 8 -18.59 40.28 -8.21
N ALA A 9 -19.08 39.60 -7.19
CA ALA A 9 -18.31 38.58 -6.46
C ALA A 9 -18.31 37.27 -7.28
N VAL A 10 -17.16 36.93 -7.86
CA VAL A 10 -16.95 35.62 -8.50
C VAL A 10 -16.69 34.60 -7.41
N ALA A 11 -17.67 33.77 -7.11
CA ALA A 11 -17.51 32.61 -6.24
C ALA A 11 -16.68 31.54 -6.97
N ILE A 12 -15.39 31.43 -6.65
CA ILE A 12 -14.53 30.34 -7.08
C ILE A 12 -14.97 29.10 -6.29
N GLY A 13 -15.82 28.28 -6.87
CA GLY A 13 -16.21 26.99 -6.32
C GLY A 13 -14.99 26.09 -6.21
N ALA A 14 -14.44 25.90 -5.02
CA ALA A 14 -13.45 24.87 -4.75
C ALA A 14 -14.10 23.51 -4.99
N ALA A 15 -13.78 22.85 -6.13
CA ALA A 15 -14.21 21.49 -6.40
C ALA A 15 -13.68 20.60 -5.29
N ALA A 16 -14.59 20.03 -4.49
CA ALA A 16 -14.23 19.12 -3.40
C ALA A 16 -13.46 17.93 -3.99
N PHE A 17 -12.21 17.77 -3.55
CA PHE A 17 -11.37 16.65 -3.97
C PHE A 17 -11.88 15.36 -3.32
N THR A 18 -12.56 14.54 -4.11
CA THR A 18 -12.92 13.18 -3.66
C THR A 18 -11.68 12.30 -3.74
N PRO A 19 -11.15 11.79 -2.62
CA PRO A 19 -9.98 10.92 -2.64
C PRO A 19 -10.33 9.67 -3.45
N LYS A 20 -9.57 9.41 -4.52
CA LYS A 20 -9.76 8.24 -5.36
C LYS A 20 -9.07 7.05 -4.70
N THR A 21 -9.83 5.98 -4.48
CA THR A 21 -9.34 4.69 -3.97
C THR A 21 -9.70 3.61 -4.96
N THR A 22 -8.74 2.76 -5.29
CA THR A 22 -8.97 1.53 -6.07
C THR A 22 -8.84 0.34 -5.13
N THR A 23 -9.78 -0.60 -5.21
CA THR A 23 -9.85 -1.78 -4.35
C THR A 23 -9.85 -3.04 -5.20
N VAL A 24 -9.09 -4.04 -4.77
CA VAL A 24 -9.07 -5.41 -5.28
C VAL A 24 -9.62 -6.32 -4.19
N LYS A 25 -10.42 -7.28 -4.57
CA LYS A 25 -10.83 -8.41 -3.74
C LYS A 25 -9.98 -9.61 -4.13
N ASP A 26 -9.78 -10.50 -3.19
CA ASP A 26 -9.05 -11.75 -3.33
C ASP A 26 -9.89 -12.93 -2.88
N ALA A 27 -9.56 -14.11 -3.34
CA ALA A 27 -10.19 -15.33 -2.88
C ALA A 27 -9.69 -15.65 -1.46
N ALA A 28 -10.60 -16.00 -0.57
CA ALA A 28 -10.22 -16.43 0.76
C ALA A 28 -9.88 -17.91 0.77
N GLY A 29 -8.77 -18.29 1.42
CA GLY A 29 -8.40 -19.68 1.64
C GLY A 29 -7.53 -20.31 0.54
N ASP A 30 -7.00 -19.51 -0.36
CA ASP A 30 -6.05 -19.94 -1.39
C ASP A 30 -4.65 -20.18 -0.81
N VAL A 31 -4.26 -19.43 0.21
CA VAL A 31 -3.08 -19.75 1.04
C VAL A 31 -3.50 -20.54 2.27
N SER A 32 -3.44 -21.87 2.16
CA SER A 32 -3.89 -22.77 3.22
C SER A 32 -3.21 -22.49 4.57
N LYS A 33 -4.02 -22.26 5.62
CA LYS A 33 -3.62 -22.13 7.02
C LYS A 33 -2.84 -20.86 7.39
N SER A 34 -2.77 -19.84 6.53
CA SER A 34 -2.18 -18.56 6.89
C SER A 34 -3.22 -17.62 7.53
N PRO A 35 -3.02 -17.11 8.76
CA PRO A 35 -3.88 -16.05 9.29
C PRO A 35 -3.70 -14.72 8.55
N MET A 36 -2.68 -14.63 7.69
CA MET A 36 -2.36 -13.47 6.88
C MET A 36 -2.87 -13.58 5.44
N ASP A 37 -3.73 -14.57 5.15
CA ASP A 37 -4.44 -14.73 3.88
C ASP A 37 -5.24 -13.47 3.55
N LEU A 38 -4.95 -12.84 2.41
CA LEU A 38 -5.56 -11.59 1.98
C LEU A 38 -6.98 -11.86 1.44
N THR A 39 -7.90 -10.97 1.74
CA THR A 39 -9.24 -10.95 1.13
C THR A 39 -9.50 -9.64 0.42
N ARG A 40 -8.69 -8.62 0.71
CA ARG A 40 -8.83 -7.31 0.09
C ARG A 40 -7.56 -6.49 0.22
N VAL A 41 -7.21 -5.80 -0.86
CA VAL A 41 -6.23 -4.73 -0.85
C VAL A 41 -6.80 -3.48 -1.51
N SER A 42 -6.49 -2.31 -0.99
CA SER A 42 -6.85 -1.05 -1.62
C SER A 42 -5.70 -0.06 -1.58
N LEU A 43 -5.58 0.74 -2.63
CA LEU A 43 -4.65 1.87 -2.68
C LEU A 43 -5.42 3.14 -3.00
N GLY A 44 -5.18 4.18 -2.22
CA GLY A 44 -5.79 5.49 -2.40
C GLY A 44 -4.80 6.63 -2.13
N ARG A 45 -5.16 7.84 -2.54
CA ARG A 45 -4.43 9.07 -2.24
C ARG A 45 -5.24 9.92 -1.29
N ALA A 46 -4.64 10.33 -0.18
CA ALA A 46 -5.20 11.30 0.73
C ALA A 46 -5.02 12.74 0.21
N SER A 47 -5.80 13.69 0.73
CA SER A 47 -5.75 15.12 0.34
C SER A 47 -4.38 15.77 0.60
N ASN A 48 -3.65 15.31 1.61
CA ASN A 48 -2.29 15.78 1.95
C ASN A 48 -1.18 15.23 1.03
N GLY A 49 -1.52 14.49 -0.04
CA GLY A 49 -0.55 13.90 -0.98
C GLY A 49 0.05 12.57 -0.52
N GLU A 50 -0.35 12.03 0.64
CA GLU A 50 0.05 10.68 1.05
C GLU A 50 -0.69 9.62 0.23
N LEU A 51 -0.01 8.51 -0.02
CA LEU A 51 -0.60 7.26 -0.46
C LEU A 51 -1.00 6.44 0.77
N ARG A 52 -2.14 5.78 0.67
CA ARG A 52 -2.69 4.90 1.71
C ARG A 52 -3.01 3.55 1.11
N ALA A 53 -2.26 2.53 1.49
CA ALA A 53 -2.59 1.13 1.23
C ALA A 53 -3.33 0.56 2.44
N SER A 54 -4.43 -0.17 2.20
CA SER A 54 -5.18 -0.84 3.26
C SER A 54 -5.40 -2.30 2.87
N PHE A 55 -5.21 -3.18 3.83
CA PHE A 55 -5.25 -4.63 3.68
C PHE A 55 -6.28 -5.21 4.65
N THR A 56 -7.03 -6.20 4.19
CA THR A 56 -7.89 -7.02 5.02
C THR A 56 -7.48 -8.47 4.85
N THR A 57 -7.24 -9.17 5.96
CA THR A 57 -6.95 -10.61 5.98
C THR A 57 -8.20 -11.40 6.38
N GLN A 58 -8.27 -12.66 5.96
CA GLN A 58 -9.37 -13.57 6.26
C GLN A 58 -9.54 -13.77 7.76
N ALA A 59 -8.45 -14.09 8.45
CA ALA A 59 -8.42 -14.22 9.89
C ALA A 59 -7.69 -13.04 10.55
N GLY A 60 -8.04 -12.78 11.82
CA GLY A 60 -7.28 -11.82 12.61
C GLY A 60 -5.94 -12.42 13.07
N PHE A 61 -4.87 -11.62 13.06
CA PHE A 61 -3.57 -12.02 13.58
C PHE A 61 -3.05 -11.01 14.62
N LYS A 62 -2.17 -11.48 15.51
CA LYS A 62 -1.46 -10.61 16.46
C LYS A 62 -0.15 -10.13 15.82
N VAL A 63 0.30 -8.91 16.11
CA VAL A 63 1.59 -8.40 15.61
C VAL A 63 2.73 -9.35 15.98
N LYS A 64 2.69 -9.93 17.19
CA LYS A 64 3.66 -10.92 17.64
C LYS A 64 3.74 -12.16 16.74
N ALA A 65 2.65 -12.52 16.04
CA ALA A 65 2.65 -13.65 15.10
C ALA A 65 3.45 -13.37 13.82
N MET A 66 3.81 -12.10 13.55
CA MET A 66 4.70 -11.72 12.45
C MET A 66 6.19 -11.77 12.82
N VAL A 67 6.51 -11.98 14.10
CA VAL A 67 7.91 -12.09 14.55
C VAL A 67 8.42 -13.49 14.24
N ALA A 68 9.48 -13.60 13.44
CA ALA A 68 10.17 -14.86 13.27
C ALA A 68 11.06 -15.14 14.50
N LYS A 69 11.09 -16.37 14.95
CA LYS A 69 12.09 -16.80 15.96
C LYS A 69 13.50 -16.72 15.36
N ASP A 70 13.63 -17.25 14.16
CA ASP A 70 14.84 -17.23 13.34
C ASP A 70 14.45 -16.88 11.92
N GLY A 71 15.24 -16.03 11.23
CA GLY A 71 15.02 -15.71 9.84
C GLY A 71 14.21 -14.43 9.57
N ILE A 72 13.44 -14.43 8.48
CA ILE A 72 12.77 -13.26 7.95
C ILE A 72 11.44 -13.03 8.69
N PRO A 73 11.20 -11.84 9.25
CA PRO A 73 9.91 -11.50 9.86
C PRO A 73 8.79 -11.50 8.82
N GLY A 74 7.58 -11.80 9.26
CA GLY A 74 6.38 -11.65 8.43
C GLY A 74 6.16 -10.20 8.03
N SER A 75 5.56 -10.00 6.87
CA SER A 75 5.29 -8.67 6.33
C SER A 75 3.95 -8.59 5.61
N VAL A 76 3.42 -7.36 5.57
CA VAL A 76 2.30 -6.96 4.71
C VAL A 76 2.81 -5.84 3.84
N CYS A 77 2.75 -5.99 2.52
CA CYS A 77 3.32 -5.03 1.58
C CYS A 77 2.33 -4.68 0.47
N VAL A 78 2.39 -3.45 -0.03
CA VAL A 78 1.85 -3.11 -1.36
C VAL A 78 3.01 -3.07 -2.34
N ARG A 79 2.90 -3.85 -3.41
CA ARG A 79 3.79 -3.85 -4.57
C ARG A 79 3.36 -2.72 -5.50
N LEU A 80 4.30 -1.90 -5.98
CA LEU A 80 4.01 -0.71 -6.76
C LEU A 80 4.85 -0.69 -8.05
N TRP A 81 4.17 -0.57 -9.19
CA TRP A 81 4.77 -0.33 -10.49
C TRP A 81 4.45 1.10 -10.92
N THR A 82 5.45 1.94 -10.98
CA THR A 82 5.35 3.39 -11.19
C THR A 82 5.86 3.84 -12.55
N LYS A 83 6.62 2.97 -13.22
CA LYS A 83 7.11 3.24 -14.58
C LYS A 83 6.02 2.99 -15.62
N THR A 84 6.01 3.82 -16.64
CA THR A 84 5.00 3.81 -17.71
C THR A 84 5.09 2.58 -18.61
N LYS A 85 6.26 1.93 -18.67
CA LYS A 85 6.42 0.72 -19.51
C LYS A 85 5.79 -0.49 -18.81
N PRO A 86 4.77 -1.11 -19.40
CA PRO A 86 4.27 -2.39 -18.91
C PRO A 86 5.32 -3.47 -19.17
N GLY A 87 5.51 -4.38 -18.24
CA GLY A 87 6.23 -5.61 -18.55
C GLY A 87 7.20 -6.15 -17.50
N GLY A 88 7.41 -5.47 -16.38
CA GLY A 88 8.18 -6.08 -15.29
C GLY A 88 7.28 -6.87 -14.33
N THR A 89 7.63 -8.12 -14.03
CA THR A 89 7.04 -8.90 -12.93
C THR A 89 7.52 -8.36 -11.57
N VAL A 90 8.71 -7.73 -11.56
CA VAL A 90 9.30 -7.11 -10.37
C VAL A 90 8.70 -5.70 -10.19
N PRO A 91 8.16 -5.35 -9.01
CA PRO A 91 7.67 -4.00 -8.73
C PRO A 91 8.84 -3.01 -8.65
N ASP A 92 8.58 -1.73 -8.91
CA ASP A 92 9.59 -0.67 -8.70
C ASP A 92 9.79 -0.36 -7.21
N TYR A 93 8.71 -0.48 -6.42
CA TYR A 93 8.73 -0.20 -4.98
C TYR A 93 7.85 -1.17 -4.20
N LEU A 94 8.19 -1.35 -2.93
CA LEU A 94 7.35 -1.99 -1.93
C LEU A 94 7.11 -0.99 -0.79
N ALA A 95 5.86 -0.81 -0.35
CA ALA A 95 5.60 -0.19 0.93
C ALA A 95 5.11 -1.26 1.90
N CYS A 96 5.91 -1.54 2.91
CA CYS A 96 5.75 -2.70 3.78
C CYS A 96 5.51 -2.30 5.24
N ALA A 97 4.81 -3.16 5.95
CA ALA A 97 4.72 -3.19 7.40
C ALA A 97 5.19 -4.54 7.91
N SER A 98 6.06 -4.56 8.90
CA SER A 98 6.52 -5.75 9.60
C SER A 98 6.46 -5.53 11.12
N ALA A 99 6.53 -6.60 11.91
CA ALA A 99 6.56 -6.47 13.35
C ALA A 99 7.89 -5.88 13.83
N THR A 100 7.84 -5.03 14.85
CA THR A 100 9.04 -4.70 15.64
C THR A 100 9.57 -5.96 16.33
N LYS A 101 10.86 -5.97 16.70
CA LYS A 101 11.51 -7.14 17.34
C LYS A 101 10.77 -7.64 18.59
N ASP A 102 10.16 -6.73 19.33
CA ASP A 102 9.37 -7.05 20.53
C ASP A 102 7.95 -7.55 20.21
N GLY A 103 7.53 -7.52 18.95
CA GLY A 103 6.21 -7.93 18.49
C GLY A 103 5.04 -7.07 18.97
N LYS A 104 5.31 -5.85 19.48
CA LYS A 104 4.28 -4.97 20.03
C LYS A 104 3.69 -4.03 18.99
N HIS A 105 4.50 -3.57 18.03
CA HIS A 105 4.15 -2.56 17.06
C HIS A 105 4.48 -3.00 15.64
N LEU A 106 3.88 -2.33 14.66
CA LEU A 106 4.27 -2.41 13.26
C LEU A 106 5.26 -1.29 12.95
N ASP A 107 6.37 -1.66 12.31
CA ASP A 107 7.28 -0.72 11.65
C ASP A 107 6.98 -0.69 10.15
N GLY A 108 6.97 0.53 9.58
CA GLY A 108 6.67 0.76 8.18
C GLY A 108 7.88 1.30 7.42
N SER A 109 8.05 0.82 6.18
CA SER A 109 9.09 1.32 5.29
C SER A 109 8.67 1.28 3.83
N VAL A 110 9.27 2.17 3.03
CA VAL A 110 9.22 2.10 1.57
C VAL A 110 10.58 1.61 1.08
N LEU A 111 10.56 0.57 0.26
CA LEU A 111 11.74 -0.06 -0.32
C LEU A 111 11.70 0.14 -1.83
N GLN A 112 12.82 0.44 -2.44
CA GLN A 112 13.00 0.41 -3.89
C GLN A 112 13.51 -0.98 -4.28
N GLU A 113 12.78 -1.64 -5.15
CA GLU A 113 13.19 -2.92 -5.74
C GLU A 113 14.13 -2.66 -6.94
N ARG A 114 15.11 -3.54 -7.07
CA ARG A 114 16.02 -3.58 -8.22
C ARG A 114 16.23 -5.03 -8.58
N GLU A 115 16.04 -5.35 -9.83
CA GLU A 115 16.23 -6.72 -10.32
C GLU A 115 17.61 -7.27 -9.93
N GLY A 116 17.63 -8.48 -9.36
CA GLY A 116 18.86 -9.18 -8.97
C GLY A 116 19.58 -8.64 -7.74
N THR A 117 19.00 -7.67 -7.01
CA THR A 117 19.64 -7.09 -5.82
C THR A 117 18.70 -7.03 -4.61
N THR A 118 19.27 -6.85 -3.43
CA THR A 118 18.48 -6.61 -2.21
C THR A 118 17.75 -5.26 -2.31
N PRO A 119 16.46 -5.20 -1.94
CA PRO A 119 15.71 -3.94 -1.90
C PRO A 119 16.36 -2.90 -1.00
N VAL A 120 16.36 -1.65 -1.43
CA VAL A 120 16.95 -0.54 -0.69
C VAL A 120 15.86 0.31 -0.04
N ARG A 121 15.97 0.57 1.26
CA ARG A 121 15.05 1.47 1.98
C ARG A 121 15.20 2.91 1.45
N VAL A 122 14.11 3.49 0.95
CA VAL A 122 14.07 4.87 0.43
C VAL A 122 13.35 5.85 1.33
N GLY A 123 12.61 5.36 2.33
CA GLY A 123 11.97 6.23 3.30
C GLY A 123 11.06 5.49 4.29
N PRO A 124 10.56 6.24 5.29
CA PRO A 124 9.64 5.70 6.27
C PRO A 124 8.22 5.56 5.71
N ALA A 125 7.47 4.60 6.25
CA ALA A 125 6.03 4.54 6.13
C ALA A 125 5.41 4.43 7.54
N ARG A 126 4.18 4.89 7.70
CA ARG A 126 3.43 4.73 8.94
C ARG A 126 2.50 3.54 8.81
N ALA A 127 2.76 2.49 9.56
CA ALA A 127 1.92 1.32 9.64
C ALA A 127 1.00 1.39 10.87
N THR A 128 -0.28 1.10 10.68
CA THR A 128 -1.29 1.09 11.77
C THR A 128 -2.25 -0.06 11.57
N ARG A 129 -2.92 -0.46 12.64
CA ARG A 129 -4.00 -1.47 12.64
C ARG A 129 -5.24 -0.87 13.30
N SER A 130 -6.37 -0.96 12.63
CA SER A 130 -7.67 -0.58 13.21
C SER A 130 -8.31 -1.73 13.99
N ASN A 131 -7.99 -2.97 13.63
CA ASN A 131 -8.42 -4.20 14.30
C ASN A 131 -7.46 -5.36 13.98
N SER A 132 -7.78 -6.58 14.37
CA SER A 132 -6.93 -7.75 14.16
C SER A 132 -6.74 -8.15 12.70
N SER A 133 -7.68 -7.81 11.82
CA SER A 133 -7.67 -8.21 10.41
C SER A 133 -7.27 -7.10 9.43
N ASN A 134 -7.12 -5.85 9.91
CA ASN A 134 -6.85 -4.72 9.02
C ASN A 134 -5.50 -4.07 9.31
N VAL A 135 -4.69 -3.91 8.27
CA VAL A 135 -3.44 -3.15 8.28
C VAL A 135 -3.57 -1.97 7.34
N THR A 136 -3.08 -0.81 7.75
CA THR A 136 -3.00 0.38 6.90
C THR A 136 -1.58 0.89 6.88
N ILE A 137 -1.04 1.14 5.68
CA ILE A 137 0.29 1.69 5.45
C ILE A 137 0.13 3.03 4.76
N ARG A 138 0.71 4.10 5.32
CA ARG A 138 0.70 5.46 4.75
C ARG A 138 2.13 5.90 4.47
N PHE A 139 2.36 6.48 3.29
CA PHE A 139 3.68 6.94 2.87
C PHE A 139 3.57 8.11 1.88
N GLY A 140 4.61 8.93 1.82
CA GLY A 140 4.67 10.06 0.90
C GLY A 140 4.75 9.60 -0.56
N GLN A 141 3.95 10.20 -1.45
CA GLN A 141 4.01 9.91 -2.88
C GLN A 141 5.39 10.24 -3.49
N THR A 142 6.12 11.16 -2.89
CA THR A 142 7.48 11.54 -3.30
C THR A 142 8.48 10.40 -3.22
N LEU A 143 8.27 9.46 -2.27
CA LEU A 143 9.15 8.29 -2.10
C LEU A 143 9.08 7.32 -3.28
N VAL A 144 8.02 7.39 -4.08
CA VAL A 144 7.80 6.53 -5.26
C VAL A 144 7.79 7.33 -6.58
N GLY A 145 8.39 8.53 -6.60
CA GLY A 145 8.63 9.32 -7.81
C GLY A 145 7.42 10.11 -8.33
N ARG A 146 6.36 10.30 -7.55
CA ARG A 146 5.12 11.04 -7.93
C ARG A 146 4.52 10.60 -9.28
N PRO A 147 4.29 9.32 -9.52
CA PRO A 147 3.74 8.85 -10.78
C PRO A 147 2.29 9.33 -10.97
N ALA A 148 1.88 9.54 -12.23
CA ALA A 148 0.48 9.86 -12.57
C ALA A 148 -0.45 8.64 -12.45
N VAL A 149 0.10 7.45 -12.65
CA VAL A 149 -0.59 6.16 -12.52
C VAL A 149 0.31 5.21 -11.75
N ILE A 150 -0.29 4.48 -10.81
CA ILE A 150 0.37 3.42 -10.07
C ILE A 150 -0.39 2.13 -10.35
N ARG A 151 0.29 1.10 -10.86
CA ARG A 151 -0.23 -0.27 -10.81
C ARG A 151 0.18 -0.87 -9.47
N PHE A 152 -0.67 -1.67 -8.87
CA PHE A 152 -0.41 -2.24 -7.55
C PHE A 152 -1.00 -3.62 -7.37
N ALA A 153 -0.41 -4.37 -6.43
CA ALA A 153 -0.91 -5.61 -5.86
C ALA A 153 -0.61 -5.61 -4.35
N GLY A 154 -1.40 -6.31 -3.57
CA GLY A 154 -1.09 -6.59 -2.17
C GLY A 154 -0.23 -7.84 -2.06
N GLU A 155 0.54 -7.92 -0.97
CA GLU A 155 1.35 -9.10 -0.64
C GLU A 155 1.37 -9.30 0.87
N THR A 156 1.20 -10.54 1.31
CA THR A 156 1.53 -10.92 2.69
C THR A 156 2.53 -12.06 2.69
N THR A 157 3.49 -11.99 3.58
CA THR A 157 4.50 -13.04 3.77
C THR A 157 4.51 -13.43 5.25
N PRO A 158 4.16 -14.67 5.59
CA PRO A 158 4.27 -15.18 6.95
C PRO A 158 5.72 -15.21 7.45
N PRO A 159 5.97 -15.18 8.77
CA PRO A 159 7.34 -15.24 9.29
C PRO A 159 7.99 -16.58 8.96
N GLY A 160 9.29 -16.54 8.69
CA GLY A 160 10.09 -17.71 8.31
C GLY A 160 9.88 -18.19 6.88
N CYS A 161 9.10 -17.47 6.09
CA CYS A 161 8.80 -17.76 4.71
C CYS A 161 9.72 -17.01 3.76
N SER A 162 10.26 -17.68 2.74
CA SER A 162 10.89 -17.00 1.62
C SER A 162 9.79 -16.56 0.63
N ARG A 163 9.94 -15.39 0.03
CA ARG A 163 8.97 -14.75 -0.89
C ARG A 163 8.43 -15.63 -2.03
N VAL A 164 9.02 -16.79 -2.28
CA VAL A 164 8.71 -17.61 -3.46
C VAL A 164 7.66 -18.69 -3.20
N THR A 165 7.51 -19.16 -1.95
CA THR A 165 6.75 -20.40 -1.70
C THR A 165 5.53 -20.26 -0.81
N CYS A 166 5.37 -19.15 -0.13
CA CYS A 166 4.30 -18.96 0.86
C CYS A 166 3.82 -17.51 0.97
N THR A 167 4.05 -16.73 -0.07
CA THR A 167 3.56 -15.37 -0.19
C THR A 167 2.18 -15.40 -0.83
N ASP A 168 1.24 -14.74 -0.19
CA ASP A 168 -0.07 -14.48 -0.75
C ASP A 168 -0.07 -13.14 -1.50
N VAL A 169 -0.67 -13.07 -2.68
CA VAL A 169 -0.64 -11.89 -3.57
C VAL A 169 -2.04 -11.61 -4.12
N ALA A 170 -2.55 -10.43 -3.85
CA ALA A 170 -3.85 -9.96 -4.34
C ALA A 170 -3.67 -8.77 -5.32
N PRO A 171 -4.22 -8.82 -6.55
CA PRO A 171 -4.88 -9.96 -7.19
C PRO A 171 -3.90 -11.05 -7.57
N GLU A 172 -4.42 -12.28 -7.70
CA GLU A 172 -3.68 -13.46 -8.09
C GLU A 172 -3.11 -13.38 -9.52
N ASP A 173 -2.32 -14.41 -9.90
CA ASP A 173 -1.82 -14.65 -11.26
C ASP A 173 -0.99 -13.51 -11.87
N GLY A 174 -0.30 -12.72 -11.03
CA GLY A 174 0.50 -11.60 -11.49
C GLY A 174 -0.32 -10.42 -12.03
N ALA A 175 -1.64 -10.43 -11.85
CA ALA A 175 -2.49 -9.32 -12.19
C ALA A 175 -2.21 -8.11 -11.30
N THR A 176 -2.61 -6.93 -11.74
CA THR A 176 -2.46 -5.67 -11.01
C THR A 176 -3.69 -4.79 -11.16
N ALA A 177 -4.03 -4.04 -10.13
CA ALA A 177 -4.98 -2.94 -10.22
C ALA A 177 -4.26 -1.62 -10.51
N SER A 178 -5.00 -0.59 -10.93
CA SER A 178 -4.45 0.72 -11.26
C SER A 178 -5.12 1.83 -10.49
N LEU A 179 -4.31 2.71 -9.89
CA LEU A 179 -4.73 3.97 -9.30
C LEU A 179 -4.23 5.13 -10.16
N ARG A 180 -5.14 5.98 -10.65
CA ARG A 180 -4.77 7.27 -11.24
C ARG A 180 -4.55 8.28 -10.11
N VAL A 181 -3.35 8.80 -10.01
CA VAL A 181 -2.96 9.79 -9.02
C VAL A 181 -2.90 11.15 -9.72
N ARG A 182 -3.78 12.11 -9.34
CA ARG A 182 -3.68 13.46 -9.87
C ARG A 182 -2.33 14.08 -9.44
N GLN A 183 -1.60 14.61 -10.40
CA GLN A 183 -0.49 15.52 -10.10
C GLN A 183 -1.10 16.85 -9.62
N SER A 184 -0.73 17.27 -8.46
CA SER A 184 -1.01 18.62 -7.92
C SER A 184 0.10 19.55 -8.34
#